data_52efedbe48dad5de2e327cee8db77fe4
#
_entry.id   52efedbe48dad5de2e327cee8db77fe4
#
_cell.length_a   1.000
_cell.length_b   1.000
_cell.length_c   1.000
_cell.angle_alpha   90.00
_cell.angle_beta   90.00
_cell.angle_gamma   90.00
#
_symmetry.space_group_name_H-M   'P 1'
#
loop_
_entity.id
_entity.type
_entity.pdbx_description
1 polymer ?
#
loop_
_entity_poly.entity_id
_entity_poly.type
_entity_poly.pdbx_seq_one_letter_code
_entity_poly.pdbx_strand_id
1 'polypeptide(L)'
;MKIFDCFMYFNEDVVLDIRLNTLDKHVDYFVIVESSFTHKGDKRELQFDNKKFEKFKNKIIYLVYEKKPNNIKEILNDDHEDDKSRKYIFNSILRENGQRNFILNGLEDANEEDLILISDVDEIPNLEKLEIGKINQKIIMFKQEMFYYCLLYTSPSPRDVP
;
A
#
# COMPACT_ATOMS: atom_id res chain seq x y z
N MET A 1 20.99 -2.77 9.93
CA MET A 1 19.51 -2.87 9.84
C MET A 1 19.01 -1.65 9.11
N LYS A 2 18.38 -1.83 7.97
CA LYS A 2 17.71 -0.79 7.19
C LYS A 2 16.19 -0.89 7.43
N ILE A 3 15.46 0.18 7.14
CA ILE A 3 14.00 0.20 7.22
C ILE A 3 13.45 0.52 5.85
N PHE A 4 12.66 -0.39 5.32
CA PHE A 4 11.94 -0.25 4.05
C PHE A 4 10.46 0.02 4.35
N ASP A 5 9.93 1.11 3.82
CA ASP A 5 8.51 1.45 3.90
C ASP A 5 7.86 1.17 2.56
N CYS A 6 6.97 0.17 2.52
CA CYS A 6 6.46 -0.43 1.29
C CYS A 6 4.95 -0.27 1.20
N PHE A 7 4.46 0.31 0.11
CA PHE A 7 3.03 0.57 -0.07
C PHE A 7 2.64 0.63 -1.55
N MET A 8 1.35 0.50 -1.78
CA MET A 8 0.75 0.72 -3.09
C MET A 8 0.37 2.19 -3.24
N TYR A 9 0.52 2.72 -4.45
CA TYR A 9 0.15 4.08 -4.82
C TYR A 9 -0.81 4.07 -6.01
N PHE A 10 -1.78 4.98 -6.01
CA PHE A 10 -2.72 5.15 -7.10
C PHE A 10 -2.73 6.59 -7.63
N ASN A 11 -3.07 7.59 -6.82
CA ASN A 11 -3.06 9.02 -7.14
C ASN A 11 -3.13 9.92 -5.90
N GLU A 12 -2.72 9.40 -4.75
CA GLU A 12 -2.84 10.06 -3.44
C GLU A 12 -1.64 10.96 -3.14
N ASP A 13 -1.28 11.87 -4.06
CA ASP A 13 -0.09 12.75 -3.94
C ASP A 13 0.03 13.45 -2.58
N VAL A 14 -1.08 13.98 -2.04
CA VAL A 14 -1.08 14.70 -0.76
C VAL A 14 -0.76 13.76 0.39
N VAL A 15 -1.36 12.57 0.40
CA VAL A 15 -1.12 11.56 1.44
C VAL A 15 0.31 11.04 1.33
N LEU A 16 0.78 10.81 0.11
CA LEU A 16 2.15 10.40 -0.17
C LEU A 16 3.16 11.44 0.35
N ASP A 17 2.94 12.73 0.10
CA ASP A 17 3.82 13.79 0.59
C ASP A 17 3.87 13.81 2.13
N ILE A 18 2.72 13.67 2.79
CA ILE A 18 2.64 13.58 4.25
C ILE A 18 3.43 12.36 4.74
N ARG A 19 3.24 11.16 4.13
CA ARG A 19 3.93 9.93 4.51
C ARG A 19 5.43 10.08 4.37
N LEU A 20 5.92 10.51 3.21
CA LEU A 20 7.35 10.67 2.95
C LEU A 20 7.98 11.65 3.94
N ASN A 21 7.38 12.82 4.18
CA ASN A 21 7.91 13.81 5.12
C ASN A 21 7.89 13.31 6.58
N THR A 22 6.84 12.57 6.97
CA THR A 22 6.72 12.05 8.34
C THR A 22 7.75 10.96 8.63
N LEU A 23 8.00 10.09 7.65
CA LEU A 23 8.85 8.91 7.85
C LEU A 23 10.30 9.10 7.41
N ASP A 24 10.64 10.19 6.71
CA ASP A 24 11.96 10.44 6.12
C ASP A 24 13.13 10.21 7.08
N LYS A 25 13.01 10.67 8.34
CA LYS A 25 14.08 10.54 9.35
C LYS A 25 14.26 9.11 9.90
N HIS A 26 13.28 8.22 9.64
CA HIS A 26 13.26 6.86 10.19
C HIS A 26 13.49 5.79 9.13
N VAL A 27 13.18 6.08 7.87
CA VAL A 27 13.13 5.12 6.78
C VAL A 27 14.33 5.31 5.86
N ASP A 28 14.96 4.21 5.45
CA ASP A 28 16.07 4.21 4.50
C ASP A 28 15.57 4.20 3.06
N TYR A 29 14.49 3.42 2.79
CA TYR A 29 13.90 3.27 1.46
C TYR A 29 12.38 3.27 1.49
N PHE A 30 11.77 3.95 0.51
CA PHE A 30 10.34 3.92 0.22
C PHE A 30 10.12 3.08 -1.04
N VAL A 31 9.49 1.92 -0.90
CA VAL A 31 9.12 1.05 -2.02
C VAL A 31 7.68 1.36 -2.43
N ILE A 32 7.54 2.03 -3.56
CA ILE A 32 6.27 2.50 -4.10
C ILE A 32 5.88 1.65 -5.28
N VAL A 33 4.74 0.96 -5.21
CA VAL A 33 4.23 0.14 -6.31
C VAL A 33 2.98 0.76 -6.90
N GLU A 34 3.05 1.18 -8.16
CA GLU A 34 1.90 1.67 -8.93
C GLU A 34 1.49 0.67 -10.00
N SER A 35 0.19 0.44 -10.17
CA SER A 35 -0.34 -0.44 -11.21
C SER A 35 -0.76 0.34 -12.44
N SER A 36 -0.48 -0.20 -13.64
CA SER A 36 -1.02 0.30 -14.92
C SER A 36 -2.49 -0.10 -15.16
N PHE A 37 -3.11 -0.79 -14.20
CA PHE A 37 -4.52 -1.18 -14.25
C PHE A 37 -5.25 -0.75 -12.99
N THR A 38 -6.52 -0.38 -13.15
CA THR A 38 -7.44 -0.19 -12.02
C THR A 38 -7.81 -1.53 -11.39
N HIS A 39 -8.40 -1.54 -10.20
CA HIS A 39 -8.93 -2.75 -9.58
C HIS A 39 -10.03 -3.42 -10.43
N LYS A 40 -10.77 -2.65 -11.24
CA LYS A 40 -11.73 -3.20 -12.23
C LYS A 40 -11.04 -3.87 -13.42
N GLY A 41 -9.79 -3.52 -13.69
CA GLY A 41 -8.99 -4.08 -14.79
C GLY A 41 -8.89 -3.16 -15.99
N ASP A 42 -9.37 -1.94 -15.90
CA ASP A 42 -9.21 -0.93 -16.93
C ASP A 42 -7.77 -0.43 -16.95
N LYS A 43 -7.24 -0.20 -18.14
CA LYS A 43 -5.91 0.40 -18.29
C LYS A 43 -5.93 1.85 -17.80
N ARG A 44 -4.91 2.27 -17.08
CA ARG A 44 -4.75 3.64 -16.58
C ARG A 44 -3.35 4.17 -16.85
N GLU A 45 -3.24 5.49 -16.87
CA GLU A 45 -1.96 6.18 -16.91
C GLU A 45 -1.33 6.22 -15.52
N LEU A 46 -0.01 6.13 -15.47
CA LEU A 46 0.74 6.26 -14.23
C LEU A 46 0.72 7.72 -13.75
N GLN A 47 0.53 7.91 -12.46
CA GLN A 47 0.36 9.24 -11.84
C GLN A 47 1.57 9.69 -11.03
N PHE A 48 2.45 8.73 -10.66
CA PHE A 48 3.62 9.07 -9.85
C PHE A 48 4.59 9.97 -10.65
N ASP A 49 4.89 11.15 -10.08
CA ASP A 49 5.82 12.10 -10.68
C ASP A 49 7.04 12.31 -9.75
N ASN A 50 8.18 11.77 -10.15
CA ASN A 50 9.45 11.93 -9.43
C ASN A 50 9.84 13.39 -9.16
N LYS A 51 9.41 14.34 -10.01
CA LYS A 51 9.73 15.76 -9.82
C LYS A 51 9.03 16.36 -8.61
N LYS A 52 7.82 15.91 -8.31
CA LYS A 52 7.08 16.35 -7.12
C LYS A 52 7.78 15.90 -5.83
N PHE A 53 8.46 14.77 -5.87
CA PHE A 53 9.10 14.15 -4.72
C PHE A 53 10.63 14.13 -4.81
N GLU A 54 11.21 15.07 -5.56
CA GLU A 54 12.67 15.20 -5.81
C GLU A 54 13.51 15.14 -4.53
N LYS A 55 12.99 15.71 -3.41
CA LYS A 55 13.62 15.66 -2.10
C LYS A 55 13.95 14.23 -1.64
N PHE A 56 13.13 13.26 -2.03
CA PHE A 56 13.21 11.86 -1.56
C PHE A 56 13.80 10.92 -2.62
N LYS A 57 14.22 11.42 -3.78
CA LYS A 57 14.64 10.60 -4.93
C LYS A 57 15.67 9.53 -4.63
N ASN A 58 16.56 9.79 -3.67
CA ASN A 58 17.63 8.85 -3.30
C ASN A 58 17.14 7.71 -2.40
N LYS A 59 15.92 7.81 -1.89
CA LYS A 59 15.28 6.80 -1.03
C LYS A 59 14.13 6.09 -1.72
N ILE A 60 13.59 6.63 -2.82
CA ILE A 60 12.44 6.06 -3.52
C ILE A 60 12.87 4.95 -4.47
N ILE A 61 12.27 3.79 -4.29
CA ILE A 61 12.29 2.64 -5.22
C ILE A 61 10.89 2.57 -5.83
N TYR A 62 10.75 3.08 -7.06
CA TYR A 62 9.47 3.11 -7.74
C TYR A 62 9.34 1.93 -8.71
N LEU A 63 8.24 1.19 -8.59
CA LEU A 63 7.95 -0.02 -9.34
C LEU A 63 6.61 0.10 -10.06
N VAL A 64 6.57 -0.32 -11.32
CA VAL A 64 5.34 -0.36 -12.11
C VAL A 64 4.86 -1.80 -12.26
N TYR A 65 3.64 -2.07 -11.76
CA TYR A 65 2.98 -3.36 -11.91
C TYR A 65 2.10 -3.40 -13.16
N GLU A 66 2.54 -4.12 -14.18
CA GLU A 66 1.84 -4.22 -15.49
C GLU A 66 1.23 -5.61 -15.75
N LYS A 67 1.42 -6.53 -14.81
CA LYS A 67 0.99 -7.93 -15.02
C LYS A 67 -0.51 -8.09 -14.76
N LYS A 68 -1.16 -8.85 -15.64
CA LYS A 68 -2.49 -9.37 -15.34
C LYS A 68 -2.35 -10.60 -14.45
N PRO A 69 -3.04 -10.67 -13.30
CA PRO A 69 -3.03 -11.86 -12.46
C PRO A 69 -3.56 -13.08 -13.21
N ASN A 70 -3.05 -14.26 -12.83
CA ASN A 70 -3.63 -15.51 -13.28
C ASN A 70 -5.02 -15.71 -12.67
N ASN A 71 -5.85 -16.53 -13.31
CA ASN A 71 -7.19 -16.92 -12.83
C ASN A 71 -8.22 -15.77 -12.75
N ILE A 72 -8.03 -14.69 -13.49
CA ILE A 72 -9.05 -13.66 -13.69
C ILE A 72 -10.29 -14.32 -14.31
N LYS A 73 -11.44 -14.18 -13.67
CA LYS A 73 -12.72 -14.71 -14.15
C LYS A 73 -13.31 -13.80 -15.21
N GLU A 74 -13.70 -14.37 -16.32
CA GLU A 74 -14.44 -13.67 -17.36
C GLU A 74 -15.85 -13.34 -16.86
N ILE A 75 -16.30 -12.12 -17.12
CA ILE A 75 -17.63 -11.64 -16.78
C ILE A 75 -18.43 -11.60 -18.06
N LEU A 76 -19.45 -12.45 -18.13
CA LEU A 76 -20.31 -12.59 -19.31
C LEU A 76 -21.54 -11.68 -19.20
N ASN A 77 -22.09 -11.29 -20.32
CA ASN A 77 -23.29 -10.44 -20.35
C ASN A 77 -24.52 -11.14 -19.76
N ASP A 78 -24.59 -12.45 -19.90
CA ASP A 78 -25.66 -13.34 -19.44
C ASP A 78 -25.47 -13.86 -17.99
N ASP A 79 -24.34 -13.52 -17.35
CA ASP A 79 -24.17 -13.80 -15.91
C ASP A 79 -25.29 -13.12 -15.11
N HIS A 80 -25.79 -13.78 -14.07
CA HIS A 80 -26.66 -13.17 -13.09
C HIS A 80 -25.92 -12.02 -12.37
N GLU A 81 -26.63 -10.94 -11.95
CA GLU A 81 -26.00 -9.76 -11.34
C GLU A 81 -25.16 -10.09 -10.09
N ASP A 82 -25.61 -11.05 -9.26
CA ASP A 82 -24.86 -11.52 -8.09
C ASP A 82 -23.55 -12.20 -8.50
N ASP A 83 -23.55 -12.96 -9.60
CA ASP A 83 -22.36 -13.65 -10.09
C ASP A 83 -21.38 -12.65 -10.72
N LYS A 84 -21.88 -11.65 -11.46
CA LYS A 84 -21.06 -10.53 -11.94
C LYS A 84 -20.37 -9.83 -10.79
N SER A 85 -21.11 -9.49 -9.74
CA SER A 85 -20.59 -8.81 -8.55
C SER A 85 -19.51 -9.66 -7.86
N ARG A 86 -19.74 -10.94 -7.66
CA ARG A 86 -18.75 -11.89 -7.10
C ARG A 86 -17.48 -11.98 -7.96
N LYS A 87 -17.63 -12.06 -9.28
CA LYS A 87 -16.50 -12.11 -10.22
C LYS A 87 -15.70 -10.80 -10.17
N TYR A 88 -16.38 -9.63 -10.12
CA TYR A 88 -15.72 -8.34 -9.99
C TYR A 88 -14.89 -8.24 -8.69
N ILE A 89 -15.48 -8.59 -7.56
CA ILE A 89 -14.80 -8.59 -6.26
C ILE A 89 -13.58 -9.53 -6.29
N PHE A 90 -13.79 -10.76 -6.76
CA PHE A 90 -12.73 -11.76 -6.86
C PHE A 90 -11.55 -11.25 -7.73
N ASN A 91 -11.85 -10.71 -8.91
CA ASN A 91 -10.85 -10.18 -9.83
C ASN A 91 -10.12 -8.97 -9.26
N SER A 92 -10.82 -8.11 -8.52
CA SER A 92 -10.25 -6.95 -7.83
C SER A 92 -9.23 -7.39 -6.78
N ILE A 93 -9.59 -8.36 -5.94
CA ILE A 93 -8.69 -8.93 -4.93
C ILE A 93 -7.43 -9.54 -5.58
N LEU A 94 -7.59 -10.25 -6.71
CA LEU A 94 -6.43 -10.81 -7.42
C LEU A 94 -5.48 -9.71 -7.92
N ARG A 95 -6.01 -8.61 -8.44
CA ARG A 95 -5.18 -7.48 -8.92
C ARG A 95 -4.48 -6.78 -7.77
N GLU A 96 -5.21 -6.50 -6.70
CA GLU A 96 -4.66 -5.90 -5.48
C GLU A 96 -3.53 -6.77 -4.90
N ASN A 97 -3.78 -8.06 -4.69
CA ASN A 97 -2.77 -8.98 -4.19
C ASN A 97 -1.56 -9.08 -5.13
N GLY A 98 -1.80 -9.06 -6.45
CA GLY A 98 -0.71 -9.05 -7.44
C GLY A 98 0.18 -7.83 -7.33
N GLN A 99 -0.43 -6.64 -7.17
CA GLN A 99 0.29 -5.38 -6.97
C GLN A 99 1.02 -5.38 -5.62
N ARG A 100 0.38 -5.81 -4.54
CA ARG A 100 0.97 -5.89 -3.20
C ARG A 100 2.16 -6.86 -3.17
N ASN A 101 2.02 -8.04 -3.77
CA ASN A 101 3.13 -9.00 -3.86
C ASN A 101 4.29 -8.50 -4.72
N PHE A 102 4.05 -7.55 -5.63
CA PHE A 102 5.10 -6.96 -6.46
C PHE A 102 6.09 -6.10 -5.65
N ILE A 103 5.75 -5.71 -4.43
CA ILE A 103 6.64 -5.06 -3.47
C ILE A 103 7.95 -5.84 -3.31
N LEU A 104 7.90 -7.18 -3.36
CA LEU A 104 9.09 -8.03 -3.24
C LEU A 104 10.20 -7.68 -4.23
N ASN A 105 9.88 -7.15 -5.41
CA ASN A 105 10.88 -6.73 -6.38
C ASN A 105 11.63 -5.44 -5.98
N GLY A 106 11.14 -4.71 -4.99
CA GLY A 106 11.81 -3.55 -4.42
C GLY A 106 12.66 -3.89 -3.19
N LEU A 107 12.71 -5.16 -2.80
CA LEU A 107 13.42 -5.64 -1.61
C LEU A 107 14.64 -6.49 -1.94
N GLU A 108 15.17 -6.41 -3.18
CA GLU A 108 16.35 -7.19 -3.61
C GLU A 108 17.59 -6.92 -2.75
N ASP A 109 17.73 -5.69 -2.25
CA ASP A 109 18.83 -5.27 -1.38
C ASP A 109 18.52 -5.39 0.12
N ALA A 110 17.40 -5.96 0.49
CA ALA A 110 17.00 -6.18 1.88
C ALA A 110 17.66 -7.45 2.43
N ASN A 111 18.07 -7.40 3.71
CA ASN A 111 18.67 -8.51 4.44
C ASN A 111 17.72 -8.99 5.55
N GLU A 112 18.01 -10.17 6.11
CA GLU A 112 17.20 -10.79 7.19
C GLU A 112 17.09 -9.91 8.46
N GLU A 113 18.03 -9.00 8.67
CA GLU A 113 18.07 -8.07 9.80
C GLU A 113 17.31 -6.77 9.53
N ASP A 114 16.78 -6.56 8.32
CA ASP A 114 16.11 -5.33 7.94
C ASP A 114 14.62 -5.35 8.30
N LEU A 115 14.07 -4.19 8.59
CA LEU A 115 12.66 -4.03 8.93
C LEU A 115 11.87 -3.65 7.68
N ILE A 116 10.88 -4.46 7.35
CA ILE A 116 9.98 -4.22 6.23
C ILE A 116 8.62 -3.80 6.78
N LEU A 117 8.23 -2.56 6.53
CA LEU A 117 6.89 -2.03 6.82
C LEU A 117 6.03 -2.21 5.58
N ILE A 118 4.84 -2.79 5.73
CA ILE A 118 3.87 -2.96 4.64
C ILE A 118 2.52 -2.46 5.14
N SER A 119 1.96 -1.45 4.47
CA SER A 119 0.66 -0.88 4.80
C SER A 119 0.05 -0.19 3.58
N ASP A 120 -1.16 0.31 3.69
CA ASP A 120 -1.72 1.20 2.68
C ASP A 120 -1.11 2.60 2.82
N VAL A 121 -1.16 3.42 1.75
CA VAL A 121 -0.43 4.71 1.70
C VAL A 121 -0.86 5.68 2.80
N ASP A 122 -2.11 5.60 3.27
CA ASP A 122 -2.70 6.42 4.32
C ASP A 122 -2.47 5.86 5.75
N GLU A 123 -2.00 4.63 5.86
CA GLU A 123 -1.65 3.99 7.14
C GLU A 123 -0.22 4.34 7.57
N ILE A 124 -0.01 5.56 8.06
CA ILE A 124 1.31 6.08 8.42
C ILE A 124 1.66 5.70 9.87
N PRO A 125 2.65 4.81 10.11
CA PRO A 125 3.00 4.39 11.44
C PRO A 125 3.77 5.48 12.23
N ASN A 126 3.52 5.56 13.54
CA ASN A 126 4.31 6.42 14.40
C ASN A 126 5.60 5.70 14.85
N LEU A 127 6.67 5.86 14.07
CA LEU A 127 7.95 5.22 14.34
C LEU A 127 8.74 5.89 15.47
N GLU A 128 8.40 7.11 15.89
CA GLU A 128 9.08 7.80 17.00
C GLU A 128 8.91 7.06 18.32
N LYS A 129 7.78 6.35 18.48
CA LYS A 129 7.46 5.58 19.69
C LYS A 129 7.94 4.13 19.63
N LEU A 130 8.51 3.71 18.50
CA LEU A 130 8.94 2.34 18.29
C LEU A 130 10.41 2.17 18.72
N GLU A 131 10.66 1.43 19.79
CA GLU A 131 12.01 1.04 20.18
C GLU A 131 12.48 -0.14 19.32
N ILE A 132 12.89 0.16 18.07
CA ILE A 132 13.24 -0.83 17.06
C ILE A 132 14.29 -1.83 17.57
N GLY A 133 15.29 -1.38 18.32
CA GLY A 133 16.32 -2.25 18.91
C GLY A 133 15.84 -3.26 19.97
N LYS A 134 14.59 -3.14 20.41
CA LYS A 134 13.96 -4.08 21.39
C LYS A 134 12.99 -5.05 20.73
N ILE A 135 12.84 -4.99 19.42
CA ILE A 135 11.94 -5.87 18.68
C ILE A 135 12.57 -7.26 18.56
N ASN A 136 11.96 -8.24 19.19
CA ASN A 136 12.35 -9.66 19.09
C ASN A 136 11.35 -10.49 18.29
N GLN A 137 10.23 -9.90 17.87
CA GLN A 137 9.16 -10.57 17.12
C GLN A 137 9.47 -10.50 15.63
N LYS A 138 9.22 -11.59 14.90
CA LYS A 138 9.34 -11.63 13.44
C LYS A 138 8.26 -10.82 12.72
N ILE A 139 7.09 -10.65 13.34
CA ILE A 139 5.95 -9.92 12.80
C ILE A 139 5.39 -9.01 13.88
N ILE A 140 5.16 -7.75 13.52
CA ILE A 140 4.56 -6.73 14.38
C ILE A 140 3.38 -6.13 13.64
N MET A 141 2.28 -5.93 14.35
CA MET A 141 1.10 -5.25 13.82
C MET A 141 0.93 -3.90 14.52
N PHE A 142 0.82 -2.82 13.74
CA PHE A 142 0.49 -1.51 14.25
C PHE A 142 -1.02 -1.39 14.43
N LYS A 143 -1.45 -0.96 15.62
CA LYS A 143 -2.84 -0.58 15.85
C LYS A 143 -2.97 0.91 15.52
N GLN A 144 -3.83 1.24 14.56
CA GLN A 144 -4.11 2.61 14.15
C GLN A 144 -5.56 2.97 14.44
N GLU A 145 -5.83 4.25 14.68
CA GLU A 145 -7.18 4.78 14.78
C GLU A 145 -7.70 5.09 13.37
N MET A 146 -8.92 4.68 13.10
CA MET A 146 -9.58 4.92 11.82
C MET A 146 -10.50 6.15 11.93
N PHE A 147 -10.30 7.11 11.01
CA PHE A 147 -11.13 8.31 10.90
C PHE A 147 -11.93 8.28 9.60
N TYR A 148 -13.26 8.46 9.68
CA TYR A 148 -14.12 8.57 8.52
C TYR A 148 -14.48 10.03 8.27
N TYR A 149 -14.09 10.60 7.12
CA TYR A 149 -14.50 11.90 6.59
C TYR A 149 -14.33 13.13 7.50
N CYS A 150 -13.96 12.98 8.75
CA CYS A 150 -13.75 14.09 9.66
C CYS A 150 -12.61 13.79 10.62
N LEU A 151 -11.56 14.59 10.54
CA LEU A 151 -10.39 14.49 11.43
C LEU A 151 -10.72 14.88 12.89
N LEU A 152 -11.91 15.44 13.14
CA LEU A 152 -12.36 15.93 14.45
C LEU A 152 -13.30 14.98 15.19
N TYR A 153 -13.85 13.97 14.51
CA TYR A 153 -14.77 13.01 15.11
C TYR A 153 -14.29 11.58 14.83
N THR A 154 -14.01 10.84 15.89
CA THR A 154 -14.01 9.38 15.83
C THR A 154 -15.47 8.95 15.80
N SER A 155 -15.96 8.49 14.66
CA SER A 155 -17.24 7.79 14.67
C SER A 155 -17.04 6.45 15.36
N PRO A 156 -17.81 6.09 16.40
CA PRO A 156 -17.73 4.75 16.97
C PRO A 156 -18.05 3.76 15.86
N SER A 157 -17.13 2.82 15.66
CA SER A 157 -17.37 1.68 14.78
C SER A 157 -18.63 0.96 15.27
N PRO A 158 -19.49 0.40 14.40
CA PRO A 158 -20.60 -0.47 14.82
C PRO A 158 -20.16 -1.64 15.70
N ARG A 159 -18.85 -1.92 15.79
CA ARG A 159 -18.27 -2.93 16.69
C ARG A 159 -17.93 -2.42 18.09
N ASP A 160 -18.01 -1.10 18.31
CA ASP A 160 -17.70 -0.44 19.59
C ASP A 160 -18.98 -0.14 20.40
N VAL A 161 -20.14 -0.58 19.93
CA VAL A 161 -21.40 -0.54 20.67
C VAL A 161 -21.48 -1.80 21.52
N PRO A 162 -21.59 -1.67 22.87
CA PRO A 162 -21.64 -2.82 23.77
C PRO A 162 -22.90 -3.66 23.60
#